data_47749c5860559ba75415098c359ea6da
#
_entry.id   47749c5860559ba75415098c359ea6da
#
_cell.length_a   1.000
_cell.length_b   1.000
_cell.length_c   1.000
_cell.angle_alpha   90.00
_cell.angle_beta   90.00
_cell.angle_gamma   90.00
#
_symmetry.space_group_name_H-M   'P 1'
#
loop_
_entity.id
_entity.type
_entity.pdbx_description
1 polymer ?
#
loop_
_entity_poly.entity_id
_entity_poly.type
_entity_poly.pdbx_seq_one_letter_code
_entity_poly.pdbx_strand_id
1 'polypeptide(L)'
;AHRWKIAPEWFAMSDYAQLEHAAPGDAFLLIGDKVFDYEGRFPFVYDLAAEWQALTGLPFAFALWVARKGTPYELIEALGHALTFGVEHTYEAVLEYGFDRKPYDAYAYLTRNIDYLYDNQKQKALRKFWDAGLKVSPRVNPG
;
A
#
# COMPACT_ATOMS: atom_id res chain seq x y z
N ALA A 1 6.09 0.90 16.72
CA ALA A 1 6.55 1.08 18.09
C ALA A 1 7.02 -0.26 18.73
N HIS A 2 6.23 -1.35 18.68
CA HIS A 2 6.59 -2.60 19.37
C HIS A 2 7.87 -3.26 18.82
N ARG A 3 8.09 -3.28 17.50
CA ARG A 3 9.25 -3.94 16.88
C ARG A 3 10.54 -3.14 17.13
N TRP A 4 10.52 -1.85 16.91
CA TRP A 4 11.73 -1.01 17.03
C TRP A 4 11.90 -0.33 18.39
N LYS A 5 10.94 -0.50 19.32
CA LYS A 5 10.95 0.10 20.66
C LYS A 5 11.18 1.62 20.64
N ILE A 6 10.61 2.28 19.65
CA ILE A 6 10.69 3.74 19.49
C ILE A 6 9.33 4.38 19.73
N ALA A 7 9.34 5.64 20.13
CA ALA A 7 8.16 6.48 20.29
C ALA A 7 8.35 7.74 19.42
N PRO A 8 8.09 7.66 18.11
CA PRO A 8 8.30 8.78 17.21
C PRO A 8 7.25 9.86 17.45
N GLU A 9 7.67 11.10 17.27
CA GLU A 9 6.77 12.21 17.10
C GLU A 9 6.30 12.26 15.64
N TRP A 10 4.99 12.44 15.41
CA TRP A 10 4.39 12.34 14.07
C TRP A 10 4.03 13.71 13.54
N PHE A 11 4.52 14.02 12.36
CA PHE A 11 4.20 15.24 11.64
C PHE A 11 3.60 14.87 10.26
N ALA A 12 2.67 15.70 9.79
CA ALA A 12 2.20 15.61 8.43
C ALA A 12 3.25 16.23 7.50
N MET A 13 3.71 15.46 6.53
CA MET A 13 4.56 15.97 5.46
C MET A 13 3.70 16.77 4.47
N SER A 14 3.98 18.04 4.32
CA SER A 14 3.25 18.94 3.43
C SER A 14 3.81 18.98 2.02
N ASP A 15 5.11 18.70 1.86
CA ASP A 15 5.81 18.72 0.59
C ASP A 15 6.93 17.65 0.58
N TYR A 16 7.11 16.99 -0.56
CA TYR A 16 8.19 16.04 -0.80
C TYR A 16 9.59 16.71 -0.80
N ALA A 17 9.69 18.02 -1.01
CA ALA A 17 10.94 18.76 -0.84
C ALA A 17 11.55 18.62 0.56
N GLN A 18 10.76 18.28 1.57
CA GLN A 18 11.24 18.03 2.93
C GLN A 18 12.19 16.82 3.01
N LEU A 19 12.07 15.84 2.10
CA LEU A 19 12.98 14.70 2.05
C LEU A 19 14.42 15.11 1.67
N GLU A 20 14.57 16.18 0.90
CA GLU A 20 15.89 16.72 0.51
C GLU A 20 16.64 17.37 1.69
N HIS A 21 15.91 17.71 2.75
CA HIS A 21 16.42 18.42 3.94
C HIS A 21 16.32 17.57 5.22
N ALA A 22 16.27 16.22 5.06
CA ALA A 22 16.17 15.30 6.19
C ALA A 22 17.34 15.50 7.19
N ALA A 23 17.01 15.70 8.45
CA ALA A 23 17.98 15.77 9.53
C ALA A 23 18.28 14.36 10.10
N PRO A 24 19.42 14.18 10.80
CA PRO A 24 19.69 12.97 11.53
C PRO A 24 18.57 12.66 12.54
N GLY A 25 17.95 11.48 12.42
CA GLY A 25 16.83 11.06 13.25
C GLY A 25 15.47 11.20 12.60
N ASP A 26 15.37 11.91 11.47
CA ASP A 26 14.13 11.95 10.70
C ASP A 26 13.88 10.63 9.99
N ALA A 27 12.60 10.25 9.93
CA ALA A 27 12.11 9.11 9.17
C ALA A 27 10.84 9.50 8.41
N PHE A 28 10.72 9.03 7.19
CA PHE A 28 9.59 9.35 6.32
C PHE A 28 8.81 8.09 5.94
N LEU A 29 7.50 8.20 5.93
CA LEU A 29 6.61 7.19 5.39
C LEU A 29 6.16 7.62 3.99
N LEU A 30 6.56 6.84 2.99
CA LEU A 30 6.18 7.06 1.60
C LEU A 30 5.25 5.94 1.13
N ILE A 31 4.31 6.26 0.25
CA ILE A 31 3.33 5.32 -0.30
C ILE A 31 3.21 5.56 -1.82
N GLY A 32 3.09 4.46 -2.56
CA GLY A 32 2.88 4.49 -4.01
C GLY A 32 4.13 4.77 -4.81
N ASP A 33 3.95 5.20 -6.05
CA ASP A 33 5.03 5.33 -7.06
C ASP A 33 6.15 6.29 -6.65
N LYS A 34 5.87 7.22 -5.75
CA LYS A 34 6.86 8.14 -5.20
C LYS A 34 8.03 7.45 -4.49
N VAL A 35 7.83 6.23 -4.01
CA VAL A 35 8.90 5.45 -3.37
C VAL A 35 10.06 5.23 -4.34
N PHE A 36 9.77 4.95 -5.62
CA PHE A 36 10.78 4.69 -6.65
C PHE A 36 11.66 5.91 -6.96
N ASP A 37 11.13 7.13 -6.82
CA ASP A 37 11.89 8.38 -7.02
C ASP A 37 12.97 8.58 -5.94
N TYR A 38 12.83 7.90 -4.80
CA TYR A 38 13.73 8.02 -3.65
C TYR A 38 14.53 6.74 -3.36
N GLU A 39 14.46 5.75 -4.24
CA GLU A 39 15.24 4.52 -4.09
C GLU A 39 16.75 4.82 -4.06
N GLY A 40 17.45 4.23 -3.09
CA GLY A 40 18.89 4.43 -2.91
C GLY A 40 19.29 5.78 -2.30
N ARG A 41 18.37 6.71 -2.02
CA ARG A 41 18.70 8.03 -1.43
C ARG A 41 18.88 8.01 0.08
N PHE A 42 18.33 7.01 0.76
CA PHE A 42 18.40 6.88 2.22
C PHE A 42 19.24 5.67 2.63
N PRO A 43 20.03 5.79 3.71
CA PRO A 43 20.88 4.70 4.20
C PRO A 43 20.08 3.51 4.77
N PHE A 44 18.85 3.76 5.21
CA PHE A 44 17.96 2.76 5.76
C PHE A 44 16.59 2.87 5.11
N VAL A 45 16.14 1.77 4.53
CA VAL A 45 14.80 1.65 3.92
C VAL A 45 14.13 0.39 4.46
N TYR A 46 12.89 0.49 4.87
CA TYR A 46 12.09 -0.62 5.39
C TYR A 46 10.81 -0.75 4.59
N ASP A 47 10.63 -1.89 3.93
CA ASP A 47 9.33 -2.26 3.39
C ASP A 47 8.40 -2.67 4.54
N LEU A 48 7.38 -1.88 4.82
CA LEU A 48 6.48 -2.13 5.94
C LEU A 48 5.62 -3.38 5.74
N ALA A 49 5.37 -3.81 4.51
CA ALA A 49 4.68 -5.08 4.26
C ALA A 49 5.57 -6.28 4.60
N ALA A 50 6.85 -6.23 4.22
CA ALA A 50 7.83 -7.24 4.61
C ALA A 50 8.02 -7.28 6.13
N GLU A 51 8.09 -6.12 6.79
CA GLU A 51 8.17 -6.04 8.25
C GLU A 51 6.92 -6.58 8.96
N TRP A 52 5.74 -6.33 8.39
CA TRP A 52 4.49 -6.90 8.87
C TRP A 52 4.48 -8.43 8.73
N GLN A 53 4.88 -8.94 7.59
CA GLN A 53 4.97 -10.37 7.34
C GLN A 53 5.97 -11.05 8.29
N ALA A 54 7.13 -10.46 8.50
CA ALA A 54 8.12 -10.96 9.45
C ALA A 54 7.61 -10.97 10.91
N LEU A 55 6.77 -10.00 11.28
CA LEU A 55 6.18 -9.89 12.62
C LEU A 55 5.00 -10.83 12.84
N THR A 56 4.18 -11.08 11.81
CA THR A 56 2.87 -11.71 11.97
C THR A 56 2.73 -13.05 11.28
N GLY A 57 3.59 -13.34 10.30
CA GLY A 57 3.47 -14.46 9.37
C GLY A 57 2.34 -14.30 8.34
N LEU A 58 1.73 -13.12 8.24
CA LEU A 58 0.58 -12.84 7.38
C LEU A 58 0.92 -11.80 6.31
N PRO A 59 0.29 -11.85 5.12
CA PRO A 59 0.44 -10.82 4.10
C PRO A 59 -0.12 -9.48 4.60
N PHE A 60 0.21 -8.39 3.91
CA PHE A 60 -0.36 -7.07 4.21
C PHE A 60 -1.41 -6.71 3.16
N ALA A 61 -2.61 -6.32 3.61
CA ALA A 61 -3.67 -5.83 2.73
C ALA A 61 -3.60 -4.29 2.63
N PHE A 62 -3.09 -3.78 1.51
CA PHE A 62 -2.90 -2.34 1.30
C PHE A 62 -4.20 -1.61 0.99
N ALA A 63 -5.02 -2.20 0.15
CA ALA A 63 -6.28 -1.64 -0.31
C ALA A 63 -7.28 -2.75 -0.64
N LEU A 64 -8.56 -2.42 -0.56
CA LEU A 64 -9.64 -3.33 -0.91
C LEU A 64 -10.71 -2.57 -1.70
N TRP A 65 -11.29 -3.25 -2.68
CA TRP A 65 -12.54 -2.80 -3.25
C TRP A 65 -13.68 -3.09 -2.28
N VAL A 66 -14.50 -2.10 -2.01
CA VAL A 66 -15.65 -2.24 -1.10
C VAL A 66 -16.91 -1.74 -1.78
N ALA A 67 -18.00 -2.48 -1.63
CA ALA A 67 -19.31 -2.09 -2.12
C ALA A 67 -20.15 -1.55 -0.95
N ARG A 68 -20.91 -0.50 -1.21
CA ARG A 68 -21.90 0.02 -0.27
C ARG A 68 -23.02 -1.00 -0.08
N LYS A 69 -23.56 -1.12 1.13
CA LYS A 69 -24.74 -1.96 1.37
C LYS A 69 -25.89 -1.52 0.45
N GLY A 70 -26.46 -2.49 -0.27
CA GLY A 70 -27.53 -2.25 -1.25
C GLY A 70 -27.05 -1.99 -2.68
N THR A 71 -25.74 -2.05 -2.94
CA THR A 71 -25.23 -2.07 -4.33
C THR A 71 -25.80 -3.28 -5.07
N PRO A 72 -26.37 -3.11 -6.28
CA PRO A 72 -26.86 -4.23 -7.09
C PRO A 72 -25.79 -5.28 -7.33
N TYR A 73 -26.18 -6.55 -7.24
CA TYR A 73 -25.25 -7.67 -7.39
C TYR A 73 -24.59 -7.69 -8.77
N GLU A 74 -25.36 -7.37 -9.81
CA GLU A 74 -24.88 -7.31 -11.20
C GLU A 74 -23.75 -6.30 -11.39
N LEU A 75 -23.78 -5.19 -10.63
CA LEU A 75 -22.69 -4.19 -10.65
C LEU A 75 -21.44 -4.71 -9.95
N ILE A 76 -21.61 -5.43 -8.84
CA ILE A 76 -20.48 -6.07 -8.12
C ILE A 76 -19.83 -7.13 -9.00
N GLU A 77 -20.63 -7.95 -9.67
CA GLU A 77 -20.16 -8.99 -10.58
C GLU A 77 -19.44 -8.38 -11.80
N ALA A 78 -20.03 -7.37 -12.43
CA ALA A 78 -19.40 -6.66 -13.55
C ALA A 78 -18.05 -6.04 -13.16
N LEU A 79 -17.95 -5.43 -11.98
CA LEU A 79 -16.69 -4.92 -11.44
C LEU A 79 -15.69 -6.08 -11.23
N GLY A 80 -16.13 -7.19 -10.66
CA GLY A 80 -15.28 -8.38 -10.47
C GLY A 80 -14.69 -8.90 -11.78
N HIS A 81 -15.50 -9.00 -12.82
CA HIS A 81 -15.04 -9.39 -14.16
C HIS A 81 -14.03 -8.37 -14.74
N ALA A 82 -14.29 -7.08 -14.62
CA ALA A 82 -13.38 -6.03 -15.10
C ALA A 82 -12.03 -6.07 -14.36
N LEU A 83 -12.03 -6.28 -13.04
CA LEU A 83 -10.81 -6.41 -12.25
C LEU A 83 -10.01 -7.66 -12.63
N THR A 84 -10.68 -8.81 -12.83
CA THR A 84 -10.04 -10.04 -13.29
C THR A 84 -9.42 -9.84 -14.66
N PHE A 85 -10.17 -9.26 -15.60
CA PHE A 85 -9.67 -8.94 -16.93
C PHE A 85 -8.41 -8.06 -16.88
N GLY A 86 -8.41 -7.00 -16.04
CA GLY A 86 -7.25 -6.13 -15.88
C GLY A 86 -6.02 -6.84 -15.35
N VAL A 87 -6.18 -7.78 -14.41
CA VAL A 87 -5.07 -8.59 -13.88
C VAL A 87 -4.52 -9.55 -14.94
N GLU A 88 -5.39 -10.19 -15.72
CA GLU A 88 -5.01 -11.11 -16.79
C GLU A 88 -4.29 -10.40 -17.95
N HIS A 89 -4.55 -9.09 -18.16
CA HIS A 89 -3.99 -8.28 -19.24
C HIS A 89 -2.99 -7.22 -18.71
N THR A 90 -2.29 -7.55 -17.61
CA THR A 90 -1.33 -6.60 -16.99
C THR A 90 -0.22 -6.17 -17.96
N TYR A 91 0.25 -7.06 -18.83
CA TYR A 91 1.32 -6.73 -19.78
C TYR A 91 0.87 -5.67 -20.78
N GLU A 92 -0.29 -5.86 -21.38
CA GLU A 92 -0.89 -4.92 -22.32
C GLU A 92 -1.12 -3.56 -21.66
N ALA A 93 -1.61 -3.55 -20.41
CA ALA A 93 -1.81 -2.33 -19.66
C ALA A 93 -0.50 -1.58 -19.39
N VAL A 94 0.58 -2.29 -19.05
CA VAL A 94 1.91 -1.69 -18.85
C VAL A 94 2.38 -0.97 -20.11
N LEU A 95 2.19 -1.58 -21.30
CA LEU A 95 2.57 -0.97 -22.58
C LEU A 95 1.67 0.21 -22.94
N GLU A 96 0.36 0.04 -22.82
CA GLU A 96 -0.64 1.07 -23.20
C GLU A 96 -0.46 2.36 -22.39
N TYR A 97 -0.22 2.24 -21.09
CA TYR A 97 -0.01 3.38 -20.20
C TYR A 97 1.44 3.86 -20.12
N GLY A 98 2.35 3.24 -20.87
CA GLY A 98 3.75 3.67 -20.96
C GLY A 98 4.54 3.42 -19.68
N PHE A 99 4.13 2.47 -18.85
CA PHE A 99 4.85 2.09 -17.64
C PHE A 99 6.14 1.30 -17.92
N ASP A 100 6.28 0.76 -19.13
CA ASP A 100 7.53 0.19 -19.64
C ASP A 100 8.69 1.20 -19.71
N ARG A 101 8.36 2.52 -19.72
CA ARG A 101 9.33 3.63 -19.75
C ARG A 101 9.75 4.11 -18.35
N LYS A 102 9.23 3.51 -17.29
CA LYS A 102 9.60 3.84 -15.90
C LYS A 102 10.98 3.29 -15.56
N PRO A 103 11.70 3.89 -14.60
CA PRO A 103 13.02 3.43 -14.20
C PRO A 103 13.00 2.09 -13.43
N TYR A 104 11.84 1.53 -13.19
CA TYR A 104 11.63 0.24 -12.52
C TYR A 104 10.83 -0.71 -13.43
N ASP A 105 10.97 -2.01 -13.22
CA ASP A 105 10.20 -3.04 -13.94
C ASP A 105 8.75 -3.07 -13.41
N ALA A 106 7.89 -2.27 -14.03
CA ALA A 106 6.48 -2.16 -13.66
C ALA A 106 5.72 -3.49 -13.81
N TYR A 107 6.06 -4.28 -14.84
CA TYR A 107 5.42 -5.58 -15.02
C TYR A 107 5.78 -6.57 -13.91
N ALA A 108 7.07 -6.66 -13.57
CA ALA A 108 7.51 -7.50 -12.45
C ALA A 108 6.90 -7.01 -11.12
N TYR A 109 6.84 -5.70 -10.89
CA TYR A 109 6.22 -5.13 -9.72
C TYR A 109 4.74 -5.52 -9.61
N LEU A 110 3.96 -5.33 -10.67
CA LEU A 110 2.52 -5.62 -10.67
C LEU A 110 2.21 -7.12 -10.61
N THR A 111 3.10 -8.00 -11.09
CA THR A 111 2.84 -9.45 -11.16
C THR A 111 3.50 -10.27 -10.07
N ARG A 112 4.56 -9.76 -9.43
CA ARG A 112 5.33 -10.50 -8.42
C ARG A 112 5.25 -9.90 -7.02
N ASN A 113 5.07 -8.58 -6.92
CA ASN A 113 5.04 -7.88 -5.63
C ASN A 113 3.62 -7.60 -5.14
N ILE A 114 2.64 -7.58 -6.06
CA ILE A 114 1.23 -7.37 -5.72
C ILE A 114 0.44 -8.66 -5.96
N ASP A 115 -0.33 -9.06 -4.97
CA ASP A 115 -1.29 -10.16 -5.05
C ASP A 115 -2.71 -9.59 -4.92
N TYR A 116 -3.48 -9.71 -6.00
CA TYR A 116 -4.83 -9.12 -6.11
C TYR A 116 -5.92 -10.01 -5.53
N LEU A 117 -5.63 -11.28 -5.22
CA LEU A 117 -6.62 -12.21 -4.70
C LEU A 117 -6.89 -11.95 -3.21
N TYR A 118 -8.12 -11.58 -2.86
CA TYR A 118 -8.52 -11.40 -1.46
C TYR A 118 -8.93 -12.73 -0.81
N ASP A 119 -7.95 -13.44 -0.29
CA ASP A 119 -8.07 -14.76 0.32
C ASP A 119 -8.27 -14.72 1.85
N ASN A 120 -8.38 -15.91 2.45
CA ASN A 120 -8.51 -16.06 3.90
C ASN A 120 -7.30 -15.54 4.70
N GLN A 121 -6.10 -15.54 4.13
CA GLN A 121 -4.91 -15.05 4.81
C GLN A 121 -4.93 -13.52 4.89
N LYS A 122 -5.35 -12.85 3.82
CA LYS A 122 -5.52 -11.39 3.81
C LYS A 122 -6.66 -10.94 4.73
N GLN A 123 -7.74 -11.74 4.84
CA GLN A 123 -8.81 -11.49 5.81
C GLN A 123 -8.31 -11.57 7.26
N LYS A 124 -7.51 -12.59 7.59
CA LYS A 124 -6.86 -12.72 8.92
C LYS A 124 -5.90 -11.56 9.18
N ALA A 125 -5.10 -11.19 8.17
CA ALA A 125 -4.15 -10.08 8.26
C ALA A 125 -4.87 -8.76 8.57
N LEU A 126 -5.95 -8.47 7.86
CA LEU A 126 -6.74 -7.25 8.05
C LEU A 126 -7.36 -7.19 9.46
N ARG A 127 -7.93 -8.29 9.95
CA ARG A 127 -8.44 -8.37 11.33
C ARG A 127 -7.34 -8.12 12.35
N LYS A 128 -6.18 -8.79 12.20
CA LYS A 128 -5.03 -8.62 13.10
C LYS A 128 -4.48 -7.19 13.07
N PHE A 129 -4.51 -6.53 11.91
CA PHE A 129 -4.11 -5.15 11.78
C PHE A 129 -5.04 -4.21 12.55
N TRP A 130 -6.35 -4.40 12.46
CA TRP A 130 -7.33 -3.64 13.25
C TRP A 130 -7.21 -3.90 14.75
N ASP A 131 -7.03 -5.15 15.16
CA ASP A 131 -6.87 -5.52 16.57
C ASP A 131 -5.58 -4.94 17.18
N ALA A 132 -4.55 -4.71 16.35
CA ALA A 132 -3.29 -4.09 16.79
C ALA A 132 -3.42 -2.60 17.14
N GLY A 133 -4.60 -2.01 17.06
CA GLY A 133 -4.90 -0.73 17.69
C GLY A 133 -5.05 0.46 16.75
N LEU A 134 -5.34 0.26 15.49
CA LEU A 134 -5.89 1.33 14.66
C LEU A 134 -7.36 1.61 15.05
N LYS A 135 -7.55 2.12 16.25
CA LYS A 135 -8.75 2.87 16.59
C LYS A 135 -8.65 4.20 15.85
N VAL A 136 -9.05 4.18 14.58
CA VAL A 136 -9.27 5.41 13.84
C VAL A 136 -10.45 6.10 14.52
N SER A 137 -10.17 7.05 15.37
CA SER A 137 -11.20 7.98 15.82
C SER A 137 -11.80 8.62 14.58
N PRO A 138 -13.12 8.61 14.37
CA PRO A 138 -13.71 9.27 13.22
C PRO A 138 -13.22 10.73 13.26
N ARG A 139 -12.62 11.19 12.15
CA ARG A 139 -12.31 12.61 11.99
C ARG A 139 -13.66 13.34 12.04
N VAL A 140 -13.90 14.03 13.12
CA VAL A 140 -14.94 15.05 13.14
C VAL A 140 -14.42 16.14 12.22
N ASN A 141 -14.96 16.24 11.01
CA ASN A 141 -14.72 17.41 10.18
C ASN A 141 -15.25 18.61 10.98
N PRO A 142 -14.40 19.58 11.37
CA PRO A 142 -14.92 20.85 11.80
C PRO A 142 -15.57 21.49 10.57
N GLY A 143 -16.89 21.72 10.67
CA GLY A 143 -17.72 22.37 9.65
C GLY A 143 -17.24 23.79 9.33
#